data_ff2767cf603ddfff9aebc58f6ea41d3f
#
_entry.id   ff2767cf603ddfff9aebc58f6ea41d3f
#
_cell.length_a   1.000
_cell.length_b   1.000
_cell.length_c   1.000
_cell.angle_alpha   90.00
_cell.angle_beta   90.00
_cell.angle_gamma   90.00
#
_symmetry.space_group_name_H-M   'P 1'
#
loop_
_entity.id
_entity.type
_entity.pdbx_description
1 polymer ?
#
loop_
_entity_poly.entity_id
_entity_poly.type
_entity_poly.pdbx_seq_one_letter_code
_entity_poly.pdbx_strand_id
1 'polypeptide(L)'
;TYAMAASAGLAVTLIPVLMGYLLRGRIPEERANPLNRALIAIYRPLLNAVLKWPKATLVMAALVLFASAWPLTRLGAEFMPPLDEGDLLYMPSALPGLSAQKASELLQQTNRQIRSVPEVASAYGKAGRAETATDPAPLEMFETIIQFKPREEWRPGMTSDKLVEELDAAVKVPGLANIWIPP
;
A
#
# COMPACT_ATOMS: atom_id res chain seq x y z
N THR A 1 6.88 -4.99 -21.93
CA THR A 1 6.20 -5.69 -23.05
C THR A 1 7.20 -6.44 -23.93
N TYR A 2 8.28 -5.81 -24.42
CA TYR A 2 9.30 -6.47 -25.29
C TYR A 2 10.03 -7.61 -24.57
N ALA A 3 10.36 -7.44 -23.28
CA ALA A 3 11.01 -8.49 -22.48
C ALA A 3 10.13 -9.76 -22.34
N MET A 4 8.84 -9.60 -22.18
CA MET A 4 7.90 -10.72 -22.09
C MET A 4 7.80 -11.47 -23.45
N ALA A 5 7.73 -10.73 -24.55
CA ALA A 5 7.70 -11.34 -25.89
C ALA A 5 9.01 -12.08 -26.21
N ALA A 6 10.16 -11.48 -25.88
CA ALA A 6 11.47 -12.12 -26.01
C ALA A 6 11.60 -13.37 -25.15
N SER A 7 11.16 -13.33 -23.91
CA SER A 7 11.14 -14.46 -22.97
C SER A 7 10.28 -15.62 -23.51
N ALA A 8 9.08 -15.33 -24.01
CA ALA A 8 8.21 -16.33 -24.60
C ALA A 8 8.83 -16.96 -25.86
N GLY A 9 9.44 -16.14 -26.73
CA GLY A 9 10.16 -16.61 -27.92
C GLY A 9 11.33 -17.53 -27.57
N LEU A 10 12.14 -17.16 -26.58
CA LEU A 10 13.26 -17.97 -26.08
C LEU A 10 12.78 -19.27 -25.43
N ALA A 11 11.68 -19.23 -24.69
CA ALA A 11 11.13 -20.43 -24.06
C ALA A 11 10.68 -21.47 -25.09
N VAL A 12 10.06 -21.03 -26.20
CA VAL A 12 9.57 -21.92 -27.22
C VAL A 12 10.67 -22.42 -28.17
N THR A 13 11.72 -21.63 -28.39
CA THR A 13 12.79 -21.97 -29.36
C THR A 13 14.04 -22.51 -28.67
N LEU A 14 14.59 -21.81 -27.69
CA LEU A 14 15.89 -22.17 -27.09
C LEU A 14 15.79 -23.36 -26.15
N ILE A 15 14.72 -23.45 -25.34
CA ILE A 15 14.59 -24.54 -24.37
C ILE A 15 14.53 -25.92 -25.04
N PRO A 16 13.69 -26.17 -26.05
CA PRO A 16 13.67 -27.47 -26.72
C PRO A 16 15.01 -27.85 -27.37
N VAL A 17 15.71 -26.86 -27.94
CA VAL A 17 17.03 -27.08 -28.54
C VAL A 17 18.05 -27.45 -27.48
N LEU A 18 18.10 -26.70 -26.37
CA LEU A 18 18.98 -27.01 -25.23
C LEU A 18 18.65 -28.37 -24.60
N MET A 19 17.38 -28.73 -24.49
CA MET A 19 16.97 -30.06 -24.03
C MET A 19 17.54 -31.17 -24.93
N GLY A 20 17.51 -31.01 -26.26
CA GLY A 20 18.06 -31.96 -27.18
C GLY A 20 19.60 -32.12 -27.05
N TYR A 21 20.32 -31.06 -26.70
CA TYR A 21 21.77 -31.09 -26.51
C TYR A 21 22.22 -31.53 -25.12
N LEU A 22 21.51 -31.10 -24.09
CA LEU A 22 21.92 -31.29 -22.69
C LEU A 22 21.37 -32.57 -22.06
N LEU A 23 20.15 -33.00 -22.45
CA LEU A 23 19.55 -34.21 -21.94
C LEU A 23 20.10 -35.41 -22.71
N ARG A 24 21.21 -35.97 -22.27
CA ARG A 24 21.81 -37.20 -22.81
C ARG A 24 21.56 -38.34 -21.82
N GLY A 25 20.96 -39.42 -22.27
CA GLY A 25 20.73 -40.63 -21.51
C GLY A 25 19.32 -41.20 -21.68
N ARG A 26 19.09 -42.32 -21.00
CA ARG A 26 17.79 -43.00 -20.98
C ARG A 26 16.89 -42.23 -20.00
N ILE A 27 15.93 -41.49 -20.50
CA ILE A 27 14.92 -40.81 -19.69
C ILE A 27 13.96 -41.89 -19.15
N PRO A 28 13.84 -42.10 -17.84
CA PRO A 28 12.89 -43.07 -17.29
C PRO A 28 11.48 -42.68 -17.69
N GLU A 29 10.61 -43.65 -17.96
CA GLU A 29 9.20 -43.41 -18.20
C GLU A 29 8.57 -42.64 -17.05
N GLU A 30 7.66 -41.74 -17.32
CA GLU A 30 6.95 -40.91 -16.30
C GLU A 30 6.33 -41.77 -15.19
N ARG A 31 5.92 -43.01 -15.53
CA ARG A 31 5.37 -44.00 -14.56
C ARG A 31 6.39 -44.61 -13.64
N ALA A 32 7.67 -44.51 -13.95
CA ALA A 32 8.73 -45.03 -13.09
C ALA A 32 8.96 -44.15 -11.86
N ASN A 33 8.60 -42.89 -11.92
CA ASN A 33 8.74 -41.98 -10.78
C ASN A 33 7.56 -42.20 -9.78
N PRO A 34 7.86 -42.54 -8.49
CA PRO A 34 6.82 -42.78 -7.51
C PRO A 34 5.94 -41.56 -7.23
N LEU A 35 6.50 -40.33 -7.33
CA LEU A 35 5.73 -39.07 -7.20
C LEU A 35 4.70 -38.93 -8.32
N ASN A 36 5.11 -39.18 -9.56
CA ASN A 36 4.20 -39.11 -10.71
C ASN A 36 3.09 -40.15 -10.60
N ARG A 37 3.39 -41.34 -10.15
CA ARG A 37 2.37 -42.39 -9.91
C ARG A 37 1.35 -41.95 -8.87
N ALA A 38 1.79 -41.35 -7.75
CA ALA A 38 0.89 -40.85 -6.73
C ALA A 38 -0.01 -39.71 -7.27
N LEU A 39 0.57 -38.76 -8.00
CA LEU A 39 -0.17 -37.67 -8.62
C LEU A 39 -1.18 -38.18 -9.64
N ILE A 40 -0.80 -39.13 -10.51
CA ILE A 40 -1.71 -39.74 -11.50
C ILE A 40 -2.83 -40.52 -10.80
N ALA A 41 -2.53 -41.22 -9.70
CA ALA A 41 -3.52 -41.97 -8.95
C ALA A 41 -4.60 -41.07 -8.31
N ILE A 42 -4.21 -39.86 -7.86
CA ILE A 42 -5.14 -38.84 -7.33
C ILE A 42 -5.90 -38.14 -8.46
N TYR A 43 -5.22 -37.78 -9.53
CA TYR A 43 -5.80 -36.99 -10.61
C TYR A 43 -6.77 -37.78 -11.48
N ARG A 44 -6.45 -39.06 -11.78
CA ARG A 44 -7.26 -39.90 -12.67
C ARG A 44 -8.73 -40.05 -12.25
N PRO A 45 -9.06 -40.35 -11.00
CA PRO A 45 -10.46 -40.45 -10.58
C PRO A 45 -11.19 -39.12 -10.67
N LEU A 46 -10.51 -38.00 -10.36
CA LEU A 46 -11.08 -36.67 -10.47
C LEU A 46 -11.38 -36.33 -11.94
N LEU A 47 -10.44 -36.57 -12.84
CA LEU A 47 -10.62 -36.37 -14.26
C LEU A 47 -11.78 -37.23 -14.83
N ASN A 48 -11.83 -38.49 -14.43
CA ASN A 48 -12.93 -39.39 -14.84
C ASN A 48 -14.30 -38.91 -14.33
N ALA A 49 -14.40 -38.37 -13.13
CA ALA A 49 -15.63 -37.80 -12.61
C ALA A 49 -16.08 -36.55 -13.40
N VAL A 50 -15.14 -35.66 -13.70
CA VAL A 50 -15.37 -34.45 -14.52
C VAL A 50 -15.85 -34.84 -15.93
N LEU A 51 -15.20 -35.80 -16.57
CA LEU A 51 -15.56 -36.26 -17.92
C LEU A 51 -16.86 -37.07 -17.94
N LYS A 52 -17.18 -37.77 -16.85
CA LYS A 52 -18.42 -38.53 -16.73
C LYS A 52 -19.65 -37.63 -16.59
N TRP A 53 -19.48 -36.49 -15.90
CA TRP A 53 -20.57 -35.54 -15.64
C TRP A 53 -20.23 -34.10 -16.10
N PRO A 54 -20.06 -33.89 -17.42
CA PRO A 54 -19.57 -32.60 -17.93
C PRO A 54 -20.55 -31.45 -17.64
N LYS A 55 -21.85 -31.70 -17.72
CA LYS A 55 -22.88 -30.68 -17.42
C LYS A 55 -22.85 -30.26 -15.93
N ALA A 56 -22.70 -31.22 -15.03
CA ALA A 56 -22.59 -30.92 -13.58
C ALA A 56 -21.31 -30.14 -13.28
N THR A 57 -20.21 -30.49 -13.92
CA THR A 57 -18.94 -29.76 -13.80
C THR A 57 -19.06 -28.33 -14.27
N LEU A 58 -19.70 -28.07 -15.41
CA LEU A 58 -19.94 -26.73 -15.94
C LEU A 58 -20.83 -25.90 -14.98
N VAL A 59 -21.90 -26.51 -14.47
CA VAL A 59 -22.77 -25.84 -13.50
C VAL A 59 -22.01 -25.50 -12.22
N MET A 60 -21.22 -26.43 -11.70
CA MET A 60 -20.39 -26.22 -10.52
C MET A 60 -19.37 -25.07 -10.76
N ALA A 61 -18.71 -25.08 -11.90
CA ALA A 61 -17.76 -24.02 -12.26
C ALA A 61 -18.45 -22.65 -12.38
N ALA A 62 -19.64 -22.60 -12.97
CA ALA A 62 -20.43 -21.38 -13.03
C ALA A 62 -20.84 -20.90 -11.64
N LEU A 63 -21.31 -21.80 -10.77
CA LEU A 63 -21.64 -21.44 -9.37
C LEU A 63 -20.44 -20.88 -8.60
N VAL A 64 -19.27 -21.50 -8.74
CA VAL A 64 -18.04 -21.00 -8.12
C VAL A 64 -17.68 -19.62 -8.66
N LEU A 65 -17.80 -19.42 -9.98
CA LEU A 65 -17.54 -18.12 -10.59
C LEU A 65 -18.47 -17.03 -10.07
N PHE A 66 -19.78 -17.32 -10.00
CA PHE A 66 -20.77 -16.39 -9.45
C PHE A 66 -20.55 -16.13 -7.94
N ALA A 67 -20.24 -17.18 -7.19
CA ALA A 67 -19.92 -17.04 -5.77
C ALA A 67 -18.66 -16.18 -5.54
N SER A 68 -17.67 -16.27 -6.44
CA SER A 68 -16.44 -15.45 -6.40
C SER A 68 -16.69 -13.97 -6.73
N ALA A 69 -17.79 -13.65 -7.41
CA ALA A 69 -18.15 -12.25 -7.67
C ALA A 69 -18.57 -11.52 -6.38
N TRP A 70 -19.13 -12.23 -5.39
CA TRP A 70 -19.54 -11.62 -4.13
C TRP A 70 -18.38 -11.04 -3.30
N PRO A 71 -17.27 -11.76 -3.00
CA PRO A 71 -16.12 -11.14 -2.36
C PRO A 71 -15.47 -10.04 -3.23
N LEU A 72 -15.51 -10.16 -4.56
CA LEU A 72 -14.98 -9.14 -5.46
C LEU A 72 -15.70 -7.77 -5.28
N THR A 73 -17.03 -7.79 -5.03
CA THR A 73 -17.80 -6.57 -4.74
C THR A 73 -17.50 -5.97 -3.36
N ARG A 74 -16.85 -6.73 -2.48
CA ARG A 74 -16.44 -6.29 -1.13
C ARG A 74 -14.99 -5.84 -1.07
N LEU A 75 -14.21 -6.14 -2.09
CA LEU A 75 -12.84 -5.62 -2.22
C LEU A 75 -12.92 -4.14 -2.60
N GLY A 76 -12.40 -3.28 -1.73
CA GLY A 76 -12.20 -1.86 -2.06
C GLY A 76 -11.20 -1.72 -3.20
N ALA A 77 -11.37 -0.70 -4.02
CA ALA A 77 -10.39 -0.32 -5.04
C ALA A 77 -9.47 0.76 -4.46
N GLU A 78 -8.55 0.37 -3.61
CA GLU A 78 -7.53 1.28 -3.11
C GLU A 78 -6.24 1.07 -3.90
N PHE A 79 -5.78 2.14 -4.52
CA PHE A 79 -4.51 2.11 -5.27
C PHE A 79 -3.29 1.98 -4.34
N MET A 80 -3.36 2.64 -3.18
CA MET A 80 -2.43 2.48 -2.07
C MET A 80 -3.23 2.51 -0.76
N PRO A 81 -3.10 1.51 0.11
CA PRO A 81 -3.68 1.62 1.44
C PRO A 81 -3.05 2.81 2.17
N PRO A 82 -3.82 3.60 2.93
CA PRO A 82 -3.25 4.65 3.75
C PRO A 82 -2.23 4.03 4.71
N LEU A 83 -0.98 4.43 4.57
CA LEU A 83 0.08 4.07 5.51
C LEU A 83 -0.18 4.85 6.79
N ASP A 84 -0.53 4.15 7.86
CA ASP A 84 -0.67 4.73 9.19
C ASP A 84 0.54 4.26 10.03
N GLU A 85 1.61 4.99 9.93
CA GLU A 85 2.86 4.73 10.65
C GLU A 85 2.86 5.34 12.06
N GLY A 86 1.75 5.95 12.47
CA GLY A 86 1.62 6.62 13.76
C GLY A 86 2.13 8.07 13.77
N ASP A 87 2.43 8.61 12.60
CA ASP A 87 2.86 9.99 12.39
C ASP A 87 1.84 10.73 11.52
N LEU A 88 1.84 12.05 11.57
CA LEU A 88 1.02 12.91 10.71
C LEU A 88 1.85 14.11 10.27
N LEU A 89 1.71 14.49 8.99
CA LEU A 89 2.34 15.67 8.45
C LEU A 89 1.33 16.81 8.36
N TYR A 90 1.63 17.91 9.04
CA TYR A 90 0.86 19.15 9.00
C TYR A 90 1.59 20.18 8.15
N MET A 91 0.98 20.59 7.04
CA MET A 91 1.57 21.51 6.05
C MET A 91 0.69 22.73 5.82
N PRO A 92 0.58 23.64 6.79
CA PRO A 92 -0.18 24.86 6.58
C PRO A 92 0.54 25.84 5.64
N SER A 93 -0.24 26.58 4.88
CA SER A 93 0.25 27.69 4.08
C SER A 93 -0.26 29.01 4.63
N ALA A 94 0.64 29.98 4.79
CA ALA A 94 0.30 31.34 5.18
C ALA A 94 0.16 32.26 3.97
N LEU A 95 -0.33 33.48 4.22
CA LEU A 95 -0.37 34.51 3.18
C LEU A 95 1.05 34.93 2.75
N PRO A 96 1.27 35.25 1.47
CA PRO A 96 2.57 35.68 0.96
C PRO A 96 3.08 36.95 1.65
N GLY A 97 4.41 37.07 1.79
CA GLY A 97 5.07 38.23 2.36
C GLY A 97 5.29 38.15 3.87
N LEU A 98 5.28 36.93 4.42
CA LEU A 98 5.56 36.70 5.84
C LEU A 98 7.04 36.97 6.16
N SER A 99 7.31 37.71 7.25
CA SER A 99 8.69 37.89 7.75
C SER A 99 9.18 36.61 8.43
N ALA A 100 10.48 36.37 8.41
CA ALA A 100 11.09 35.21 9.08
C ALA A 100 10.76 35.16 10.59
N GLN A 101 10.72 36.31 11.25
CA GLN A 101 10.34 36.38 12.66
C GLN A 101 8.90 35.94 12.87
N LYS A 102 7.96 36.42 12.02
CA LYS A 102 6.53 36.06 12.13
C LYS A 102 6.30 34.59 11.78
N ALA A 103 7.03 34.07 10.81
CA ALA A 103 7.00 32.63 10.48
C ALA A 103 7.43 31.78 11.69
N SER A 104 8.53 32.17 12.35
CA SER A 104 8.99 31.50 13.58
C SER A 104 7.97 31.55 14.71
N GLU A 105 7.35 32.69 14.94
CA GLU A 105 6.30 32.86 15.96
C GLU A 105 5.07 31.95 15.67
N LEU A 106 4.60 31.94 14.43
CA LEU A 106 3.48 31.09 14.00
C LEU A 106 3.81 29.61 14.14
N LEU A 107 4.99 29.19 13.70
CA LEU A 107 5.44 27.79 13.85
C LEU A 107 5.46 27.36 15.31
N GLN A 108 6.01 28.19 16.19
CA GLN A 108 6.05 27.89 17.61
C GLN A 108 4.64 27.90 18.25
N GLN A 109 3.76 28.78 17.79
CA GLN A 109 2.38 28.82 18.26
C GLN A 109 1.63 27.55 17.87
N THR A 110 1.64 27.18 16.58
CA THR A 110 0.97 25.96 16.08
C THR A 110 1.55 24.71 16.72
N ASN A 111 2.87 24.60 16.86
CA ASN A 111 3.50 23.46 17.54
C ASN A 111 3.07 23.35 19.01
N ARG A 112 2.92 24.46 19.73
CA ARG A 112 2.39 24.44 21.12
C ARG A 112 0.93 23.97 21.17
N GLN A 113 0.11 24.44 20.22
CA GLN A 113 -1.29 24.03 20.13
C GLN A 113 -1.43 22.54 19.80
N ILE A 114 -0.66 22.04 18.84
CA ILE A 114 -0.62 20.62 18.48
C ILE A 114 -0.21 19.77 19.69
N ARG A 115 0.84 20.18 20.41
CA ARG A 115 1.34 19.44 21.58
C ARG A 115 0.41 19.49 22.79
N SER A 116 -0.63 20.33 22.78
CA SER A 116 -1.65 20.32 23.83
C SER A 116 -2.65 19.16 23.71
N VAL A 117 -2.71 18.50 22.55
CA VAL A 117 -3.55 17.32 22.33
C VAL A 117 -2.91 16.10 23.01
N PRO A 118 -3.63 15.37 23.86
CA PRO A 118 -3.06 14.32 24.72
C PRO A 118 -2.39 13.17 23.98
N GLU A 119 -2.86 12.83 22.78
CA GLU A 119 -2.35 11.77 21.93
C GLU A 119 -1.04 12.12 21.22
N VAL A 120 -0.65 13.39 21.22
CA VAL A 120 0.60 13.84 20.59
C VAL A 120 1.78 13.56 21.53
N ALA A 121 2.76 12.80 21.05
CA ALA A 121 4.03 12.57 21.74
C ALA A 121 5.01 13.71 21.46
N SER A 122 5.15 14.09 20.19
CA SER A 122 6.03 15.19 19.80
C SER A 122 5.51 15.91 18.56
N ALA A 123 5.84 17.20 18.43
CA ALA A 123 5.60 17.97 17.22
C ALA A 123 6.81 18.89 17.00
N TYR A 124 7.39 18.79 15.81
CA TYR A 124 8.48 19.66 15.38
C TYR A 124 8.35 19.97 13.90
N GLY A 125 8.72 21.18 13.52
CA GLY A 125 8.55 21.61 12.15
C GLY A 125 9.55 22.66 11.72
N LYS A 126 9.53 22.94 10.43
CA LYS A 126 10.29 24.01 9.77
C LYS A 126 9.32 24.99 9.09
N ALA A 127 9.77 26.23 8.89
CA ALA A 127 9.12 27.23 8.04
C ALA A 127 10.09 27.57 6.90
N GLY A 128 9.60 27.50 5.68
CA GLY A 128 10.42 27.70 4.49
C GLY A 128 11.36 26.53 4.20
N ARG A 129 12.35 26.78 3.32
CA ARG A 129 13.31 25.76 2.87
C ARG A 129 14.52 25.63 3.80
N ALA A 130 15.10 24.43 3.81
CA ALA A 130 16.46 24.25 4.28
C ALA A 130 17.47 24.95 3.31
N GLU A 131 18.71 25.18 3.75
CA GLU A 131 19.79 25.74 2.90
C GLU A 131 20.26 24.74 1.82
N THR A 132 19.31 24.18 1.05
CA THR A 132 19.59 23.24 -0.03
C THR A 132 18.92 23.71 -1.32
N ALA A 133 19.53 23.42 -2.46
CA ALA A 133 18.99 23.77 -3.78
C ALA A 133 17.77 22.91 -4.17
N THR A 134 17.49 21.85 -3.45
CA THR A 134 16.45 20.85 -3.76
C THR A 134 15.10 21.10 -3.09
N ASP A 135 15.04 22.01 -2.10
CA ASP A 135 13.79 22.36 -1.41
C ASP A 135 13.35 23.78 -1.81
N PRO A 136 12.38 23.94 -2.72
CA PRO A 136 11.93 25.26 -3.20
C PRO A 136 10.91 25.93 -2.29
N ALA A 137 10.64 25.43 -1.07
CA ALA A 137 9.59 25.92 -0.20
C ALA A 137 9.81 27.39 0.22
N PRO A 138 8.85 28.31 -0.04
CA PRO A 138 8.90 29.69 0.44
C PRO A 138 8.62 29.76 1.95
N LEU A 139 8.88 30.91 2.58
CA LEU A 139 8.68 31.10 4.03
C LEU A 139 7.21 30.93 4.50
N GLU A 140 6.28 31.08 3.60
CA GLU A 140 4.85 30.89 3.86
C GLU A 140 4.42 29.42 3.97
N MET A 141 5.27 28.49 3.54
CA MET A 141 5.03 27.06 3.66
C MET A 141 5.66 26.54 4.95
N PHE A 142 4.83 25.92 5.75
CA PHE A 142 5.23 25.26 6.99
C PHE A 142 5.13 23.75 6.81
N GLU A 143 5.97 23.04 7.51
CA GLU A 143 6.00 21.59 7.50
C GLU A 143 6.29 21.11 8.92
N THR A 144 5.31 20.47 9.54
CA THR A 144 5.41 19.96 10.92
C THR A 144 5.11 18.48 10.93
N ILE A 145 6.06 17.71 11.45
CA ILE A 145 5.90 16.28 11.71
C ILE A 145 5.34 16.13 13.09
N ILE A 146 4.25 15.39 13.23
CA ILE A 146 3.56 15.10 14.46
C ILE A 146 3.67 13.61 14.71
N GLN A 147 4.32 13.25 15.82
CA GLN A 147 4.39 11.86 16.27
C GLN A 147 3.31 11.63 17.31
N PHE A 148 2.54 10.58 17.12
CA PHE A 148 1.53 10.17 18.08
C PHE A 148 2.10 9.16 19.08
N LYS A 149 1.47 9.11 20.24
CA LYS A 149 1.68 8.05 21.23
C LYS A 149 1.18 6.71 20.69
N PRO A 150 1.64 5.58 21.23
CA PRO A 150 1.06 4.28 20.93
C PRO A 150 -0.47 4.28 21.11
N ARG A 151 -1.18 3.57 20.25
CA ARG A 151 -2.66 3.58 20.23
C ARG A 151 -3.30 3.12 21.54
N GLU A 152 -2.59 2.33 22.33
CA GLU A 152 -3.01 1.87 23.64
C GLU A 152 -3.12 3.01 24.67
N GLU A 153 -2.42 4.13 24.43
CA GLU A 153 -2.41 5.32 25.29
C GLU A 153 -3.42 6.39 24.85
N TRP A 154 -4.16 6.12 23.74
CA TRP A 154 -5.15 7.06 23.25
C TRP A 154 -6.42 7.03 24.10
N ARG A 155 -7.12 8.16 24.15
CA ARG A 155 -8.42 8.25 24.83
C ARG A 155 -9.42 7.24 24.25
N PRO A 156 -10.28 6.62 25.07
CA PRO A 156 -11.27 5.65 24.61
C PRO A 156 -12.16 6.21 23.48
N GLY A 157 -12.25 5.50 22.36
CA GLY A 157 -13.05 5.90 21.21
C GLY A 157 -12.44 6.97 20.30
N MET A 158 -11.16 7.35 20.54
CA MET A 158 -10.41 8.21 19.64
C MET A 158 -9.99 7.40 18.39
N THR A 159 -10.18 7.99 17.21
CA THR A 159 -9.74 7.46 15.91
C THR A 159 -8.82 8.47 15.25
N SER A 160 -8.04 8.03 14.25
CA SER A 160 -7.15 8.91 13.50
C SER A 160 -7.91 10.10 12.89
N ASP A 161 -9.10 9.86 12.33
CA ASP A 161 -9.93 10.91 11.72
C ASP A 161 -10.39 11.96 12.76
N LYS A 162 -10.87 11.50 13.92
CA LYS A 162 -11.27 12.42 15.01
C LYS A 162 -10.10 13.19 15.56
N LEU A 163 -8.92 12.56 15.59
CA LEU A 163 -7.71 13.23 16.05
C LEU A 163 -7.28 14.33 15.10
N VAL A 164 -7.39 14.11 13.78
CA VAL A 164 -7.15 15.13 12.75
C VAL A 164 -8.16 16.28 12.90
N GLU A 165 -9.45 15.98 13.13
CA GLU A 165 -10.48 17.01 13.36
C GLU A 165 -10.18 17.85 14.62
N GLU A 166 -9.76 17.22 15.71
CA GLU A 166 -9.39 17.91 16.96
C GLU A 166 -8.14 18.77 16.78
N LEU A 167 -7.13 18.25 16.08
CA LEU A 167 -5.93 19.00 15.72
C LEU A 167 -6.25 20.21 14.84
N ASP A 168 -7.10 20.03 13.82
CA ASP A 168 -7.52 21.13 12.95
C ASP A 168 -8.27 22.22 13.71
N ALA A 169 -9.11 21.83 14.64
CA ALA A 169 -9.79 22.77 15.52
C ALA A 169 -8.82 23.52 16.46
N ALA A 170 -7.79 22.83 16.95
CA ALA A 170 -6.80 23.41 17.87
C ALA A 170 -5.88 24.43 17.19
N VAL A 171 -5.50 24.20 15.91
CA VAL A 171 -4.58 25.09 15.16
C VAL A 171 -5.32 26.08 14.24
N LYS A 172 -6.55 26.42 14.55
CA LYS A 172 -7.34 27.36 13.76
C LYS A 172 -6.81 28.79 13.92
N VAL A 173 -5.82 29.16 13.12
CA VAL A 173 -5.19 30.48 13.12
C VAL A 173 -5.63 31.27 11.90
N PRO A 174 -6.18 32.50 12.04
CA PRO A 174 -6.54 33.32 10.92
C PRO A 174 -5.36 33.58 9.97
N GLY A 175 -5.54 33.33 8.68
CA GLY A 175 -4.50 33.52 7.66
C GLY A 175 -3.63 32.28 7.41
N LEU A 176 -3.87 31.14 8.10
CA LEU A 176 -3.31 29.84 7.75
C LEU A 176 -4.36 28.96 7.09
N ALA A 177 -3.99 28.35 5.97
CA ALA A 177 -4.75 27.28 5.34
C ALA A 177 -4.15 25.94 5.75
N ASN A 178 -4.89 25.16 6.53
CA ASN A 178 -4.43 23.89 7.07
C ASN A 178 -4.50 22.78 6.01
N ILE A 179 -3.45 21.96 5.93
CA ILE A 179 -3.41 20.74 5.13
C ILE A 179 -2.82 19.63 6.01
N TRP A 180 -3.50 18.50 6.06
CA TRP A 180 -3.12 17.31 6.80
C TRP A 180 -2.84 16.17 5.83
N ILE A 181 -1.67 15.58 5.91
CA ILE A 181 -1.23 14.53 4.99
C ILE A 181 -0.71 13.37 5.83
N PRO A 182 -1.14 12.12 5.58
CA PRO A 182 -0.43 10.96 6.11
C PRO A 182 1.00 10.97 5.54
N PRO A 183 2.01 10.65 6.33
CA PRO A 183 3.41 10.66 5.89
C PRO A 183 3.70 9.63 4.81
#